data_8f9399b54a644548b28e59d5d27c4e74
#
_entry.id   8f9399b54a644548b28e59d5d27c4e74
#
_cell.length_a   1.000
_cell.length_b   1.000
_cell.length_c   1.000
_cell.angle_alpha   90.00
_cell.angle_beta   90.00
_cell.angle_gamma   90.00
#
_symmetry.space_group_name_H-M   'P 1'
#
loop_
_entity.id
_entity.type
_entity.pdbx_description
1 polymer ?
#
loop_
_entity_poly.entity_id
_entity_poly.type
_entity_poly.pdbx_seq_one_letter_code
_entity_poly.pdbx_strand_id
1 'polypeptide(L)'
;QTDFARNWTREGYEIYDLFSETLQTAVQDAGIEPSQIEVGHVGNFVGDLFTRQGLLGGFFGQVYPELGHLPTARHEAACASGSMAILAAMRDIEAGHYDVACVVGVELMRNVDGRTGADYLGAAAWQGHEATDCDFPWPFLFDRLTQEYDARYGISDDPLTRIAEINFGNARHNPRAQTREWAFAEGSFGHDLALNPTNEGRVRKLDC
;
A
#
# COMPACT_ATOMS: atom_id res chain seq x y z
N GLN A 1 -7.17 -4.69 -10.19
CA GLN A 1 -5.83 -4.37 -9.69
C GLN A 1 -4.95 -3.87 -10.83
N THR A 2 -4.26 -2.70 -10.64
CA THR A 2 -3.30 -2.16 -11.60
C THR A 2 -2.01 -2.98 -11.64
N ASP A 3 -1.19 -2.79 -12.68
CA ASP A 3 0.15 -3.38 -12.77
C ASP A 3 1.15 -2.54 -11.95
N PHE A 4 1.65 -3.08 -10.85
CA PHE A 4 2.56 -2.40 -9.94
C PHE A 4 4.00 -2.25 -10.47
N ALA A 5 4.39 -2.92 -11.56
CA ALA A 5 5.68 -2.68 -12.21
C ALA A 5 5.70 -1.35 -12.98
N ARG A 6 4.55 -0.85 -13.42
CA ARG A 6 4.44 0.45 -14.08
C ARG A 6 4.87 1.59 -13.15
N ASN A 7 5.54 2.56 -13.70
CA ASN A 7 5.79 3.82 -13.01
C ASN A 7 4.84 4.89 -13.58
N TRP A 8 3.65 4.96 -13.03
CA TRP A 8 2.57 5.83 -13.47
C TRP A 8 3.00 7.29 -13.62
N THR A 9 3.77 7.81 -12.66
CA THR A 9 4.28 9.19 -12.73
C THR A 9 5.23 9.41 -13.90
N ARG A 10 6.14 8.46 -14.18
CA ARG A 10 7.03 8.55 -15.35
C ARG A 10 6.29 8.40 -16.67
N GLU A 11 5.17 7.74 -16.67
CA GLU A 11 4.27 7.59 -17.82
C GLU A 11 3.35 8.81 -18.01
N GLY A 12 3.41 9.79 -17.10
CA GLY A 12 2.62 11.02 -17.17
C GLY A 12 1.22 10.91 -16.58
N TYR A 13 0.96 9.89 -15.76
CA TYR A 13 -0.32 9.66 -15.10
C TYR A 13 -0.33 10.17 -13.66
N GLU A 14 -1.52 10.45 -13.16
CA GLU A 14 -1.79 10.95 -11.82
C GLU A 14 -2.57 9.92 -10.97
N ILE A 15 -2.82 10.24 -9.70
CA ILE A 15 -3.59 9.38 -8.80
C ILE A 15 -5.02 9.14 -9.31
N TYR A 16 -5.60 10.10 -10.02
CA TYR A 16 -6.90 9.94 -10.68
C TYR A 16 -6.90 8.80 -11.70
N ASP A 17 -5.83 8.69 -12.49
CA ASP A 17 -5.74 7.65 -13.53
C ASP A 17 -5.69 6.25 -12.91
N LEU A 18 -4.93 6.09 -11.78
CA LEU A 18 -4.91 4.83 -11.03
C LEU A 18 -6.29 4.48 -10.49
N PHE A 19 -6.96 5.48 -9.90
CA PHE A 19 -8.30 5.31 -9.38
C PHE A 19 -9.28 4.91 -10.48
N SER A 20 -9.24 5.62 -11.61
CA SER A 20 -10.11 5.40 -12.77
C SER A 20 -9.92 4.00 -13.37
N GLU A 21 -8.67 3.60 -13.66
CA GLU A 21 -8.38 2.25 -14.19
C GLU A 21 -8.90 1.16 -13.24
N THR A 22 -8.66 1.33 -11.94
CA THR A 22 -9.06 0.33 -10.94
C THR A 22 -10.57 0.22 -10.82
N LEU A 23 -11.27 1.36 -10.75
CA LEU A 23 -12.73 1.40 -10.65
C LEU A 23 -13.39 0.81 -11.89
N GLN A 24 -12.97 1.24 -13.08
CA GLN A 24 -13.51 0.75 -14.35
C GLN A 24 -13.30 -0.77 -14.50
N THR A 25 -12.10 -1.25 -14.17
CA THR A 25 -11.80 -2.69 -14.21
C THR A 25 -12.68 -3.47 -13.22
N ALA A 26 -12.89 -2.94 -12.01
CA ALA A 26 -13.70 -3.60 -11.00
C ALA A 26 -15.19 -3.68 -11.42
N VAL A 27 -15.75 -2.60 -11.93
CA VAL A 27 -17.14 -2.56 -12.43
C VAL A 27 -17.32 -3.55 -13.59
N GLN A 28 -16.38 -3.56 -14.53
CA GLN A 28 -16.41 -4.50 -15.66
C GLN A 28 -16.30 -5.95 -15.21
N ASP A 29 -15.42 -6.26 -14.27
CA ASP A 29 -15.20 -7.63 -13.75
C ASP A 29 -16.42 -8.12 -12.94
N ALA A 30 -17.06 -7.22 -12.19
CA ALA A 30 -18.28 -7.50 -11.45
C ALA A 30 -19.51 -7.70 -12.37
N GLY A 31 -19.46 -7.20 -13.61
CA GLY A 31 -20.56 -7.31 -14.58
C GLY A 31 -21.80 -6.49 -14.17
N ILE A 32 -21.60 -5.37 -13.49
CA ILE A 32 -22.66 -4.47 -13.03
C ILE A 32 -22.62 -3.15 -13.79
N GLU A 33 -23.75 -2.45 -13.82
CA GLU A 33 -23.78 -1.05 -14.26
C GLU A 33 -23.26 -0.13 -13.14
N PRO A 34 -22.49 0.92 -13.46
CA PRO A 34 -21.98 1.87 -12.46
C PRO A 34 -23.09 2.44 -11.55
N SER A 35 -24.27 2.72 -12.11
CA SER A 35 -25.42 3.25 -11.39
C SER A 35 -25.99 2.32 -10.30
N GLN A 36 -25.56 1.07 -10.26
CA GLN A 36 -25.92 0.11 -9.18
C GLN A 36 -25.08 0.29 -7.92
N ILE A 37 -24.00 1.07 -7.98
CA ILE A 37 -23.17 1.37 -6.80
C ILE A 37 -23.90 2.42 -5.95
N GLU A 38 -24.13 2.12 -4.68
CA GLU A 38 -24.91 2.95 -3.76
C GLU A 38 -24.06 3.68 -2.72
N VAL A 39 -22.84 3.18 -2.44
CA VAL A 39 -21.86 3.79 -1.54
C VAL A 39 -20.44 3.49 -1.98
N GLY A 40 -19.54 4.46 -1.79
CA GLY A 40 -18.13 4.35 -2.15
C GLY A 40 -17.20 4.51 -0.95
N HIS A 41 -16.25 3.60 -0.78
CA HIS A 41 -15.22 3.69 0.24
C HIS A 41 -13.83 3.71 -0.38
N VAL A 42 -12.98 4.64 0.06
CA VAL A 42 -11.60 4.75 -0.42
C VAL A 42 -10.65 4.42 0.72
N GLY A 43 -9.81 3.41 0.53
CA GLY A 43 -8.67 3.15 1.40
C GLY A 43 -7.45 3.92 0.90
N ASN A 44 -6.96 4.87 1.71
CA ASN A 44 -5.79 5.68 1.38
C ASN A 44 -5.14 6.19 2.65
N PHE A 45 -3.82 6.13 2.74
CA PHE A 45 -3.09 6.54 3.93
C PHE A 45 -2.67 8.03 3.84
N VAL A 46 -1.65 8.33 3.08
CA VAL A 46 -1.04 9.67 3.00
C VAL A 46 -1.00 10.22 1.56
N GLY A 47 -2.01 9.92 0.77
CA GLY A 47 -2.13 10.43 -0.60
C GLY A 47 -2.00 11.94 -0.68
N ASP A 48 -2.44 12.67 0.35
CA ASP A 48 -2.32 14.13 0.44
C ASP A 48 -0.86 14.60 0.44
N LEU A 49 0.04 13.84 1.10
CA LEU A 49 1.47 14.17 1.13
C LEU A 49 2.11 13.88 -0.23
N PHE A 50 1.77 12.76 -0.85
CA PHE A 50 2.33 12.38 -2.15
C PHE A 50 1.82 13.23 -3.30
N THR A 51 0.53 13.56 -3.33
CA THR A 51 -0.13 14.12 -4.51
C THR A 51 -0.83 15.46 -4.27
N ARG A 52 -0.92 15.92 -3.02
CA ARG A 52 -1.73 17.07 -2.59
C ARG A 52 -3.21 16.94 -2.94
N GLN A 53 -3.68 15.70 -3.18
CA GLN A 53 -5.06 15.42 -3.53
C GLN A 53 -5.82 14.89 -2.31
N GLY A 54 -6.77 15.67 -1.83
CA GLY A 54 -7.82 15.24 -0.89
C GLY A 54 -9.10 14.84 -1.61
N LEU A 55 -10.16 14.56 -0.84
CA LEU A 55 -11.50 14.23 -1.35
C LEU A 55 -11.50 13.15 -2.45
N LEU A 56 -10.73 12.09 -2.25
CA LEU A 56 -10.58 11.01 -3.22
C LEU A 56 -11.91 10.33 -3.58
N GLY A 57 -12.90 10.36 -2.68
CA GLY A 57 -14.25 9.88 -2.97
C GLY A 57 -14.96 10.63 -4.10
N GLY A 58 -14.57 11.87 -4.37
CA GLY A 58 -15.10 12.64 -5.51
C GLY A 58 -14.73 12.05 -6.88
N PHE A 59 -13.69 11.21 -6.93
CA PHE A 59 -13.29 10.55 -8.17
C PHE A 59 -14.31 9.55 -8.70
N PHE A 60 -15.16 8.98 -7.87
CA PHE A 60 -16.29 8.15 -8.35
C PHE A 60 -17.13 8.90 -9.36
N GLY A 61 -17.57 10.13 -9.02
CA GLY A 61 -18.36 10.97 -9.91
C GLY A 61 -17.58 11.56 -11.10
N GLN A 62 -16.25 11.65 -11.01
CA GLN A 62 -15.41 12.05 -12.15
C GLN A 62 -15.24 10.92 -13.17
N VAL A 63 -15.16 9.67 -12.71
CA VAL A 63 -15.06 8.49 -13.60
C VAL A 63 -16.41 8.15 -14.22
N TYR A 64 -17.48 8.19 -13.40
CA TYR A 64 -18.85 7.91 -13.80
C TYR A 64 -19.74 9.06 -13.33
N PRO A 65 -20.14 10.00 -14.24
CA PRO A 65 -20.95 11.17 -13.87
C PRO A 65 -22.25 10.85 -13.13
N GLU A 66 -22.85 9.68 -13.40
CA GLU A 66 -24.03 9.16 -12.71
C GLU A 66 -23.79 8.90 -11.22
N LEU A 67 -22.53 8.73 -10.78
CA LEU A 67 -22.14 8.58 -9.38
C LEU A 67 -21.84 9.90 -8.67
N GLY A 68 -22.14 11.05 -9.30
CA GLY A 68 -21.88 12.37 -8.70
C GLY A 68 -22.62 12.64 -7.40
N HIS A 69 -23.65 11.87 -7.07
CA HIS A 69 -24.42 11.92 -5.83
C HIS A 69 -24.03 10.85 -4.80
N LEU A 70 -23.07 9.99 -5.13
CA LEU A 70 -22.69 8.85 -4.31
C LEU A 70 -22.17 9.28 -2.93
N PRO A 71 -22.72 8.79 -1.82
CA PRO A 71 -22.07 8.94 -0.52
C PRO A 71 -20.72 8.25 -0.52
N THR A 72 -19.67 8.98 -0.13
CA THR A 72 -18.31 8.41 -0.11
C THR A 72 -17.57 8.78 1.13
N ALA A 73 -16.66 7.89 1.58
CA ALA A 73 -15.75 8.14 2.68
C ALA A 73 -14.33 7.65 2.35
N ARG A 74 -13.32 8.39 2.83
CA ARG A 74 -11.94 7.92 2.87
C ARG A 74 -11.63 7.34 4.24
N HIS A 75 -10.99 6.18 4.27
CA HIS A 75 -10.56 5.46 5.47
C HIS A 75 -9.04 5.42 5.54
N GLU A 76 -8.52 5.70 6.71
CA GLU A 76 -7.09 5.71 7.00
C GLU A 76 -6.81 4.79 8.19
N ALA A 77 -5.82 3.92 8.04
CA ALA A 77 -5.23 3.08 9.07
C ALA A 77 -3.84 2.60 8.59
N ALA A 78 -3.03 3.54 8.12
CA ALA A 78 -1.72 3.26 7.51
C ALA A 78 -1.81 2.13 6.45
N CYS A 79 -0.99 1.09 6.56
CA CYS A 79 -1.02 -0.06 5.63
C CYS A 79 -2.35 -0.83 5.65
N ALA A 80 -3.19 -0.67 6.68
CA ALA A 80 -4.49 -1.32 6.81
C ALA A 80 -5.66 -0.46 6.28
N SER A 81 -5.42 0.67 5.63
CA SER A 81 -6.46 1.58 5.14
C SER A 81 -7.48 0.88 4.23
N GLY A 82 -7.00 0.00 3.34
CA GLY A 82 -7.87 -0.80 2.48
C GLY A 82 -8.75 -1.77 3.27
N SER A 83 -8.23 -2.41 4.30
CA SER A 83 -8.99 -3.30 5.18
C SER A 83 -10.08 -2.53 5.94
N MET A 84 -9.77 -1.32 6.41
CA MET A 84 -10.75 -0.46 7.08
C MET A 84 -11.87 0.00 6.14
N ALA A 85 -11.55 0.29 4.89
CA ALA A 85 -12.54 0.62 3.87
C ALA A 85 -13.49 -0.59 3.60
N ILE A 86 -12.93 -1.81 3.52
CA ILE A 86 -13.73 -3.03 3.36
C ILE A 86 -14.63 -3.24 4.58
N LEU A 87 -14.11 -3.09 5.81
CA LEU A 87 -14.91 -3.23 7.02
C LEU A 87 -16.04 -2.20 7.11
N ALA A 88 -15.81 -0.98 6.62
CA ALA A 88 -16.86 0.03 6.54
C ALA A 88 -17.96 -0.37 5.56
N ALA A 89 -17.59 -0.80 4.36
CA ALA A 89 -18.53 -1.29 3.34
C ALA A 89 -19.35 -2.49 3.86
N MET A 90 -18.70 -3.44 4.55
CA MET A 90 -19.40 -4.57 5.17
C MET A 90 -20.45 -4.11 6.18
N ARG A 91 -20.11 -3.15 7.05
CA ARG A 91 -21.04 -2.61 8.06
C ARG A 91 -22.23 -1.91 7.43
N ASP A 92 -22.01 -1.18 6.34
CA ASP A 92 -23.09 -0.49 5.62
C ASP A 92 -24.10 -1.48 5.02
N ILE A 93 -23.61 -2.58 4.43
CA ILE A 93 -24.45 -3.65 3.89
C ILE A 93 -25.13 -4.42 5.02
N GLU A 94 -24.42 -4.81 6.08
CA GLU A 94 -24.99 -5.54 7.24
C GLU A 94 -26.05 -4.70 7.97
N ALA A 95 -25.89 -3.38 8.00
CA ALA A 95 -26.89 -2.47 8.56
C ALA A 95 -28.14 -2.29 7.68
N GLY A 96 -28.11 -2.79 6.44
CA GLY A 96 -29.19 -2.68 5.48
C GLY A 96 -29.38 -1.27 4.89
N HIS A 97 -28.33 -0.45 4.94
CA HIS A 97 -28.36 0.88 4.35
C HIS A 97 -28.18 0.86 2.84
N TYR A 98 -27.36 -0.07 2.34
CA TYR A 98 -27.01 -0.23 0.93
C TYR A 98 -26.92 -1.72 0.58
N ASP A 99 -27.19 -2.04 -0.69
CA ASP A 99 -27.07 -3.38 -1.24
C ASP A 99 -25.75 -3.56 -2.01
N VAL A 100 -25.22 -2.48 -2.60
CA VAL A 100 -24.01 -2.49 -3.41
C VAL A 100 -23.02 -1.41 -2.94
N ALA A 101 -21.91 -1.84 -2.37
CA ALA A 101 -20.80 -0.98 -1.96
C ALA A 101 -19.58 -1.17 -2.86
N CYS A 102 -18.91 -0.08 -3.24
CA CYS A 102 -17.66 -0.15 -3.98
C CYS A 102 -16.48 0.31 -3.10
N VAL A 103 -15.41 -0.49 -3.05
CA VAL A 103 -14.19 -0.16 -2.31
C VAL A 103 -13.03 0.00 -3.28
N VAL A 104 -12.32 1.13 -3.22
CA VAL A 104 -11.11 1.40 -3.98
C VAL A 104 -9.96 1.70 -3.03
N GLY A 105 -8.90 0.90 -3.08
CA GLY A 105 -7.62 1.19 -2.43
C GLY A 105 -6.67 1.85 -3.43
N VAL A 106 -6.13 3.02 -3.11
CA VAL A 106 -5.21 3.74 -3.99
C VAL A 106 -4.13 4.49 -3.22
N GLU A 107 -2.88 4.35 -3.67
CA GLU A 107 -1.74 5.13 -3.17
C GLU A 107 -0.74 5.31 -4.32
N LEU A 108 -0.36 6.55 -4.64
CA LEU A 108 0.65 6.85 -5.65
C LEU A 108 1.94 7.29 -4.97
N MET A 109 2.85 6.35 -4.70
CA MET A 109 4.08 6.61 -3.93
C MET A 109 5.34 6.77 -4.78
N ARG A 110 5.33 6.38 -6.07
CA ARG A 110 6.52 6.42 -6.95
C ARG A 110 6.69 7.74 -7.68
N ASN A 111 6.12 8.82 -7.17
CA ASN A 111 6.22 10.20 -7.69
C ASN A 111 7.24 11.06 -6.93
N VAL A 112 7.86 10.51 -5.91
CA VAL A 112 8.93 11.13 -5.12
C VAL A 112 10.13 10.17 -5.02
N ASP A 113 11.28 10.68 -4.54
CA ASP A 113 12.42 9.83 -4.22
C ASP A 113 12.17 8.99 -2.96
N GLY A 114 13.01 7.96 -2.76
CA GLY A 114 12.80 6.99 -1.68
C GLY A 114 12.87 7.60 -0.27
N ARG A 115 13.71 8.63 -0.06
CA ARG A 115 13.83 9.31 1.24
C ARG A 115 12.57 10.13 1.54
N THR A 116 12.11 10.92 0.58
CA THR A 116 10.86 11.70 0.70
C THR A 116 9.67 10.76 0.92
N GLY A 117 9.62 9.64 0.19
CA GLY A 117 8.57 8.64 0.39
C GLY A 117 8.62 8.01 1.78
N ALA A 118 9.81 7.72 2.31
CA ALA A 118 9.98 7.20 3.67
C ALA A 118 9.53 8.20 4.74
N ASP A 119 9.84 9.49 4.56
CA ASP A 119 9.38 10.57 5.44
C ASP A 119 7.84 10.68 5.44
N TYR A 120 7.20 10.66 4.27
CA TYR A 120 5.74 10.69 4.18
C TYR A 120 5.08 9.48 4.85
N LEU A 121 5.61 8.29 4.62
CA LEU A 121 5.14 7.08 5.29
C LEU A 121 5.40 7.11 6.80
N GLY A 122 6.46 7.79 7.21
CA GLY A 122 6.79 8.04 8.61
C GLY A 122 5.69 8.78 9.38
N ALA A 123 4.74 9.44 8.67
CA ALA A 123 3.58 10.08 9.30
C ALA A 123 2.68 9.10 10.10
N ALA A 124 2.84 7.80 9.94
CA ALA A 124 2.17 6.81 10.80
C ALA A 124 2.79 6.68 12.20
N ALA A 125 4.03 7.13 12.39
CA ALA A 125 4.65 7.23 13.71
C ALA A 125 4.14 8.48 14.45
N TRP A 126 4.28 8.48 15.76
CA TRP A 126 3.99 9.69 16.55
C TRP A 126 5.05 10.76 16.24
N GLN A 127 4.69 11.68 15.36
CA GLN A 127 5.58 12.72 14.84
C GLN A 127 6.23 13.55 15.95
N GLY A 128 7.55 13.70 15.87
CA GLY A 128 8.35 14.41 16.87
C GLY A 128 8.63 13.63 18.17
N HIS A 129 8.15 12.39 18.29
CA HIS A 129 8.36 11.53 19.46
C HIS A 129 8.93 10.16 19.11
N GLU A 130 8.59 9.61 17.96
CA GLU A 130 9.07 8.32 17.49
C GLU A 130 9.87 8.47 16.20
N ALA A 131 10.87 7.62 16.02
CA ALA A 131 11.70 7.55 14.80
C ALA A 131 12.32 8.92 14.40
N THR A 132 12.75 9.72 15.38
CA THR A 132 13.28 11.08 15.16
C THR A 132 14.71 11.08 14.64
N ASP A 133 15.49 10.03 14.89
CA ASP A 133 16.92 9.93 14.60
C ASP A 133 17.24 8.87 13.56
N CYS A 134 16.37 8.72 12.55
CA CYS A 134 16.56 7.75 11.48
C CYS A 134 16.18 8.34 10.11
N ASP A 135 16.77 7.77 9.07
CA ASP A 135 16.47 8.17 7.68
C ASP A 135 15.24 7.44 7.12
N PHE A 136 14.93 6.26 7.64
CA PHE A 136 13.86 5.39 7.16
C PHE A 136 12.99 4.91 8.34
N PRO A 137 11.93 5.67 8.71
CA PRO A 137 11.12 5.39 9.90
C PRO A 137 10.54 3.97 9.95
N TRP A 138 10.06 3.42 8.83
CA TRP A 138 9.49 2.08 8.81
C TRP A 138 10.48 0.98 9.11
N PRO A 139 11.61 0.83 8.40
CA PRO A 139 12.65 -0.12 8.76
C PRO A 139 13.12 0.05 10.20
N PHE A 140 13.28 1.29 10.68
CA PHE A 140 13.67 1.58 12.06
C PHE A 140 12.66 1.04 13.08
N LEU A 141 11.37 1.32 12.92
CA LEU A 141 10.32 0.87 13.85
C LEU A 141 10.18 -0.64 13.84
N PHE A 142 10.27 -1.27 12.66
CA PHE A 142 10.24 -2.74 12.56
C PHE A 142 11.50 -3.38 13.13
N ASP A 143 12.67 -2.74 13.02
CA ASP A 143 13.87 -3.19 13.71
C ASP A 143 13.69 -3.15 15.24
N ARG A 144 13.12 -2.07 15.78
CA ARG A 144 12.80 -1.97 17.22
C ARG A 144 11.82 -3.06 17.65
N LEU A 145 10.80 -3.34 16.86
CA LEU A 145 9.88 -4.42 17.13
C LEU A 145 10.58 -5.80 17.12
N THR A 146 11.48 -6.00 16.15
CA THR A 146 12.29 -7.22 16.04
C THR A 146 13.20 -7.40 17.26
N GLN A 147 13.85 -6.33 17.72
CA GLN A 147 14.70 -6.35 18.93
C GLN A 147 13.88 -6.69 20.18
N GLU A 148 12.69 -6.11 20.33
CA GLU A 148 11.82 -6.41 21.45
C GLU A 148 11.31 -7.84 21.44
N TYR A 149 10.98 -8.37 20.26
CA TYR A 149 10.60 -9.77 20.10
C TYR A 149 11.77 -10.72 20.43
N ASP A 150 12.97 -10.41 19.93
CA ASP A 150 14.18 -11.19 20.20
C ASP A 150 14.51 -11.22 21.70
N ALA A 151 14.41 -10.07 22.38
CA ALA A 151 14.66 -9.98 23.81
C ALA A 151 13.70 -10.85 24.65
N ARG A 152 12.46 -11.05 24.21
CA ARG A 152 11.44 -11.84 24.91
C ARG A 152 11.45 -13.31 24.58
N TYR A 153 11.69 -13.66 23.32
CA TYR A 153 11.42 -15.00 22.80
C TYR A 153 12.64 -15.64 22.13
N GLY A 154 13.62 -14.84 21.78
CA GLY A 154 14.72 -15.25 20.90
C GLY A 154 14.26 -15.42 19.45
N ILE A 155 15.02 -14.87 18.51
CA ILE A 155 14.80 -15.07 17.07
C ILE A 155 16.13 -15.21 16.36
N SER A 156 16.26 -16.18 15.47
CA SER A 156 17.35 -16.23 14.49
C SER A 156 16.97 -15.46 13.23
N ASP A 157 17.96 -15.04 12.46
CA ASP A 157 17.73 -14.32 11.20
C ASP A 157 17.27 -15.25 10.07
N ASP A 158 17.46 -16.57 10.19
CA ASP A 158 17.09 -17.55 9.16
C ASP A 158 15.60 -17.50 8.76
N PRO A 159 14.62 -17.46 9.69
CA PRO A 159 13.20 -17.32 9.33
C PRO A 159 12.90 -16.03 8.57
N LEU A 160 13.52 -14.90 8.96
CA LEU A 160 13.31 -13.61 8.29
C LEU A 160 13.83 -13.65 6.85
N THR A 161 15.05 -14.17 6.68
CA THR A 161 15.66 -14.40 5.36
C THR A 161 14.79 -15.30 4.49
N ARG A 162 14.27 -16.39 5.06
CA ARG A 162 13.44 -17.33 4.32
C ARG A 162 12.09 -16.74 3.92
N ILE A 163 11.49 -15.91 4.76
CA ILE A 163 10.25 -15.18 4.42
C ILE A 163 10.49 -14.25 3.23
N ALA A 164 11.56 -13.47 3.24
CA ALA A 164 11.91 -12.59 2.13
C ALA A 164 12.10 -13.38 0.82
N GLU A 165 12.87 -14.48 0.85
CA GLU A 165 13.09 -15.34 -0.31
C GLU A 165 11.78 -15.90 -0.88
N ILE A 166 10.86 -16.37 -0.01
CA ILE A 166 9.54 -16.87 -0.42
C ILE A 166 8.72 -15.76 -1.06
N ASN A 167 8.69 -14.57 -0.48
CA ASN A 167 7.93 -13.44 -1.00
C ASN A 167 8.40 -13.02 -2.40
N PHE A 168 9.70 -12.89 -2.61
CA PHE A 168 10.24 -12.59 -3.93
C PHE A 168 10.06 -13.77 -4.91
N GLY A 169 10.13 -15.01 -4.43
CA GLY A 169 9.81 -16.19 -5.22
C GLY A 169 8.36 -16.17 -5.72
N ASN A 170 7.41 -15.86 -4.83
CA ASN A 170 6.00 -15.73 -5.17
C ASN A 170 5.71 -14.57 -6.13
N ALA A 171 6.43 -13.45 -6.00
CA ALA A 171 6.29 -12.30 -6.87
C ALA A 171 6.52 -12.65 -8.35
N ARG A 172 7.43 -13.58 -8.65
CA ARG A 172 7.70 -14.05 -10.02
C ARG A 172 6.49 -14.71 -10.70
N HIS A 173 5.58 -15.26 -9.91
CA HIS A 173 4.34 -15.89 -10.40
C HIS A 173 3.14 -14.94 -10.43
N ASN A 174 3.30 -13.71 -9.93
CA ASN A 174 2.26 -12.69 -9.96
C ASN A 174 2.53 -11.72 -11.12
N PRO A 175 1.72 -11.73 -12.19
CA PRO A 175 1.95 -10.87 -13.37
C PRO A 175 1.80 -9.37 -13.07
N ARG A 176 1.30 -9.00 -11.89
CA ARG A 176 1.11 -7.61 -11.47
C ARG A 176 2.09 -7.16 -10.37
N ALA A 177 2.95 -8.06 -9.87
CA ALA A 177 3.93 -7.71 -8.84
C ALA A 177 5.01 -6.78 -9.40
N GLN A 178 5.36 -5.75 -8.64
CA GLN A 178 6.44 -4.81 -8.98
C GLN A 178 7.77 -5.52 -9.15
N THR A 179 8.03 -6.55 -8.36
CA THR A 179 9.32 -7.23 -8.26
C THR A 179 9.40 -8.52 -9.08
N ARG A 180 8.40 -8.80 -9.94
CA ARG A 180 8.30 -10.07 -10.70
C ARG A 180 9.50 -10.37 -11.59
N GLU A 181 10.17 -9.32 -12.08
CA GLU A 181 11.33 -9.43 -12.98
C GLU A 181 12.67 -9.15 -12.28
N TRP A 182 12.65 -8.95 -10.96
CA TRP A 182 13.88 -8.68 -10.24
C TRP A 182 14.74 -9.94 -10.17
N ALA A 183 16.03 -9.77 -10.49
CA ALA A 183 17.03 -10.82 -10.38
C ALA A 183 17.94 -10.53 -9.17
N PHE A 184 18.25 -11.57 -8.44
CA PHE A 184 19.12 -11.51 -7.26
C PHE A 184 20.34 -12.39 -7.52
N ALA A 185 21.52 -11.95 -7.05
CA ALA A 185 22.71 -12.76 -7.06
C ALA A 185 22.53 -13.99 -6.13
N GLU A 186 23.26 -15.04 -6.41
CA GLU A 186 23.32 -16.20 -5.52
C GLU A 186 23.79 -15.76 -4.12
N GLY A 187 23.08 -16.17 -3.08
CA GLY A 187 23.35 -15.79 -1.70
C GLY A 187 22.77 -14.45 -1.23
N SER A 188 22.03 -13.71 -2.09
CA SER A 188 21.41 -12.42 -1.70
C SER A 188 20.46 -12.53 -0.52
N PHE A 189 19.84 -13.69 -0.33
CA PHE A 189 18.99 -13.99 0.83
C PHE A 189 19.75 -14.65 1.99
N GLY A 190 21.08 -14.72 1.92
CA GLY A 190 21.93 -15.18 3.02
C GLY A 190 22.29 -14.06 3.99
N HIS A 191 23.35 -14.32 4.79
CA HIS A 191 23.80 -13.39 5.83
C HIS A 191 24.88 -12.40 5.35
N ASP A 192 25.27 -12.46 4.07
CA ASP A 192 26.28 -11.56 3.51
C ASP A 192 25.73 -10.15 3.31
N LEU A 193 26.12 -9.23 4.16
CA LEU A 193 25.70 -7.83 4.11
C LEU A 193 26.25 -7.08 2.87
N ALA A 194 27.22 -7.62 2.16
CA ALA A 194 27.65 -7.06 0.88
C ALA A 194 26.61 -7.29 -0.22
N LEU A 195 25.83 -8.37 -0.13
CA LEU A 195 24.75 -8.71 -1.06
C LEU A 195 23.40 -8.16 -0.62
N ASN A 196 23.16 -8.06 0.68
CA ASN A 196 21.91 -7.54 1.26
C ASN A 196 22.24 -6.64 2.47
N PRO A 197 22.65 -5.38 2.22
CA PRO A 197 23.03 -4.44 3.27
C PRO A 197 21.84 -4.05 4.13
N THR A 198 22.10 -3.69 5.37
CA THR A 198 21.09 -3.16 6.29
C THR A 198 20.56 -1.82 5.84
N ASN A 199 19.27 -1.58 6.06
CA ASN A 199 18.66 -0.26 5.97
C ASN A 199 18.77 0.45 7.32
N GLU A 200 18.21 -0.18 8.35
CA GLU A 200 18.20 0.30 9.72
C GLU A 200 18.37 -0.90 10.65
N GLY A 201 19.31 -0.81 11.60
CA GLY A 201 19.58 -1.87 12.57
C GLY A 201 19.83 -3.25 11.92
N ARG A 202 18.98 -4.22 12.22
CA ARG A 202 19.01 -5.58 11.65
C ARG A 202 18.23 -5.72 10.35
N VAL A 203 17.33 -4.79 10.05
CA VAL A 203 16.48 -4.85 8.85
C VAL A 203 17.31 -4.55 7.60
N ARG A 204 17.40 -5.52 6.69
CA ARG A 204 18.15 -5.43 5.45
C ARG A 204 17.26 -5.00 4.30
N LYS A 205 17.86 -4.60 3.18
CA LYS A 205 17.12 -4.07 2.01
C LYS A 205 16.13 -5.04 1.38
N LEU A 206 16.38 -6.34 1.46
CA LEU A 206 15.48 -7.36 0.95
C LEU A 206 14.47 -7.87 1.99
N ASP A 207 14.56 -7.40 3.23
CA ASP A 207 13.64 -7.79 4.31
C ASP A 207 12.41 -6.87 4.39
N CYS A 208 12.43 -5.73 3.68
CA CYS A 208 11.38 -4.69 3.71
C CYS A 208 10.98 -4.16 2.32
#